data_70f3fe8a732cabf8a97fe3857750699e
#
_entry.id   70f3fe8a732cabf8a97fe3857750699e
#
_cell.length_a   1.000
_cell.length_b   1.000
_cell.length_c   1.000
_cell.angle_alpha   90.00
_cell.angle_beta   90.00
_cell.angle_gamma   90.00
#
_symmetry.space_group_name_H-M   'P 1'
#
loop_
_entity.id
_entity.type
_entity.pdbx_description
1 polymer ?
#
loop_
_entity_poly.entity_id
_entity_poly.type
_entity_poly.pdbx_seq_one_letter_code
_entity_poly.pdbx_strand_id
1 'polypeptide(L)'
;MDEVTLEMIKLLKTRTEIAKGIGEVKRAIGKGVTDESRESILRNKVILLCNDIGLEETIATKFLNVLLNESVKVQSADEHTHLSIFLKAKSLEQKGKKIIHMEVGEPDFLPPQIVKNALSEVYDRGFLRYGHPKGMPSFREALAGHATSKFGQNVTKENIIVSPGARFSVFAAITTLLNLGDEMIVIEPAWPAYKDCAFNAGIKIRTISTTLENRWEPDLEEIKSAINANTKMIVLNYPNNPTGKILPERLQDDIMQISKENGLYVLSDEIYSGYARDGWKSALAYNYDKSVITQSFSKSHAMTGFRIGYAIAEPAIIEKMARLEALCLTSVPEPVQYVAMRALEADTSNNSNTVQNRLKLLAKKAQGAGLEFAVPDGAMYLFARVNQEGFDGARFASNALEKGLAIAPGAGFGNYQNFIRISACQDEKTLIEGMNILSSVMGVSQ
;
A
#
# COMPACT_ATOMS: atom_id res chain seq x y z
N MET A 1 39.52 6.04 -15.77
CA MET A 1 38.09 6.10 -15.40
C MET A 1 37.42 4.77 -15.67
N ASP A 2 37.46 4.24 -16.86
CA ASP A 2 36.74 3.01 -17.24
C ASP A 2 37.19 1.78 -16.47
N GLU A 3 38.49 1.56 -16.28
CA GLU A 3 39.04 0.46 -15.50
C GLU A 3 38.55 0.49 -14.04
N VAL A 4 38.56 1.67 -13.41
CA VAL A 4 38.05 1.84 -12.04
C VAL A 4 36.57 1.52 -11.98
N THR A 5 35.78 1.98 -12.95
CA THR A 5 34.33 1.70 -13.03
C THR A 5 34.08 0.20 -13.19
N LEU A 6 34.82 -0.48 -14.04
CA LEU A 6 34.71 -1.94 -14.23
C LEU A 6 35.05 -2.71 -12.97
N GLU A 7 36.05 -2.26 -12.22
CA GLU A 7 36.43 -2.90 -10.95
C GLU A 7 35.33 -2.70 -9.88
N MET A 8 34.73 -1.51 -9.80
CA MET A 8 33.57 -1.27 -8.94
C MET A 8 32.40 -2.21 -9.26
N ILE A 9 32.13 -2.47 -10.54
CA ILE A 9 31.07 -3.40 -10.96
C ILE A 9 31.38 -4.84 -10.52
N LYS A 10 32.64 -5.28 -10.61
CA LYS A 10 33.04 -6.61 -10.10
C LYS A 10 32.85 -6.73 -8.59
N LEU A 11 33.24 -5.71 -7.84
CA LEU A 11 33.05 -5.66 -6.38
C LEU A 11 31.56 -5.64 -6.03
N LEU A 12 30.71 -4.94 -6.80
CA LEU A 12 29.26 -4.93 -6.63
C LEU A 12 28.68 -6.34 -6.83
N LYS A 13 29.13 -7.10 -7.86
CA LYS A 13 28.72 -8.49 -8.06
C LYS A 13 29.02 -9.35 -6.83
N THR A 14 30.26 -9.31 -6.35
CA THR A 14 30.68 -10.06 -5.16
C THR A 14 29.85 -9.71 -3.93
N ARG A 15 29.60 -8.41 -3.72
CA ARG A 15 28.76 -7.93 -2.62
C ARG A 15 27.32 -8.43 -2.73
N THR A 16 26.76 -8.48 -3.95
CA THR A 16 25.41 -8.98 -4.21
C THR A 16 25.28 -10.49 -3.91
N GLU A 17 26.30 -11.28 -4.28
CA GLU A 17 26.33 -12.72 -3.98
C GLU A 17 26.40 -12.99 -2.46
N ILE A 18 27.22 -12.23 -1.74
CA ILE A 18 27.28 -12.29 -0.27
C ILE A 18 25.93 -11.90 0.34
N ALA A 19 25.28 -10.84 -0.17
CA ALA A 19 23.98 -10.40 0.32
C ALA A 19 22.90 -11.47 0.14
N LYS A 20 22.89 -12.20 -0.98
CA LYS A 20 22.00 -13.35 -1.20
C LYS A 20 22.18 -14.44 -0.15
N GLY A 21 23.41 -14.86 0.09
CA GLY A 21 23.73 -15.87 1.11
C GLY A 21 23.32 -15.44 2.52
N ILE A 22 23.54 -14.16 2.88
CA ILE A 22 23.06 -13.60 4.16
C ILE A 22 21.53 -13.65 4.23
N GLY A 23 20.82 -13.33 3.16
CA GLY A 23 19.36 -13.40 3.10
C GLY A 23 18.82 -14.82 3.34
N GLU A 24 19.45 -15.82 2.75
CA GLU A 24 19.11 -17.24 2.94
C GLU A 24 19.30 -17.66 4.41
N VAL A 25 20.43 -17.29 5.03
CA VAL A 25 20.69 -17.59 6.44
C VAL A 25 19.70 -16.88 7.36
N LYS A 26 19.43 -15.59 7.13
CA LYS A 26 18.46 -14.82 7.94
C LYS A 26 17.06 -15.43 7.87
N ARG A 27 16.61 -15.86 6.68
CA ARG A 27 15.34 -16.58 6.52
C ARG A 27 15.31 -17.89 7.32
N ALA A 28 16.38 -18.68 7.24
CA ALA A 28 16.47 -19.95 7.95
C ALA A 28 16.37 -19.82 9.48
N ILE A 29 16.80 -18.68 10.04
CA ILE A 29 16.78 -18.41 11.49
C ILE A 29 15.68 -17.42 11.91
N GLY A 30 14.74 -17.06 11.00
CA GLY A 30 13.62 -16.16 11.29
C GLY A 30 14.02 -14.70 11.60
N LYS A 31 15.22 -14.24 11.16
CA LYS A 31 15.64 -12.84 11.36
C LYS A 31 15.21 -11.94 10.21
N GLY A 32 14.81 -10.73 10.55
CA GLY A 32 14.52 -9.68 9.57
C GLY A 32 15.72 -9.33 8.67
N VAL A 33 15.44 -8.88 7.46
CA VAL A 33 16.45 -8.53 6.45
C VAL A 33 17.30 -7.33 6.88
N THR A 34 16.69 -6.31 7.49
CA THR A 34 17.36 -5.11 8.00
C THR A 34 17.98 -5.37 9.37
N ASP A 35 19.12 -4.71 9.62
CA ASP A 35 19.84 -4.73 10.90
C ASP A 35 20.36 -3.31 11.15
N GLU A 36 19.56 -2.52 11.84
CA GLU A 36 19.82 -1.09 12.07
C GLU A 36 21.15 -0.85 12.84
N SER A 37 21.48 -1.72 13.78
CA SER A 37 22.72 -1.60 14.54
C SER A 37 23.94 -1.80 13.63
N ARG A 38 23.88 -2.78 12.77
CA ARG A 38 24.92 -3.07 11.78
C ARG A 38 25.05 -1.98 10.74
N GLU A 39 23.91 -1.44 10.26
CA GLU A 39 23.92 -0.33 9.30
C GLU A 39 24.52 0.94 9.90
N SER A 40 24.19 1.26 11.14
CA SER A 40 24.76 2.41 11.86
C SER A 40 26.28 2.29 12.01
N ILE A 41 26.77 1.11 12.38
CA ILE A 41 28.21 0.83 12.46
C ILE A 41 28.89 1.03 11.10
N LEU A 42 28.27 0.56 10.02
CA LEU A 42 28.82 0.69 8.68
C LEU A 42 28.84 2.15 8.21
N ARG A 43 27.78 2.93 8.49
CA ARG A 43 27.72 4.37 8.19
C ARG A 43 28.84 5.14 8.86
N ASN A 44 29.05 4.89 10.17
CA ASN A 44 30.13 5.53 10.90
C ASN A 44 31.52 5.18 10.33
N LYS A 45 31.74 3.93 9.93
CA LYS A 45 32.99 3.51 9.26
C LYS A 45 33.21 4.23 7.93
N VAL A 46 32.15 4.42 7.15
CA VAL A 46 32.22 5.15 5.86
C VAL A 46 32.55 6.61 6.08
N ILE A 47 31.93 7.27 7.07
CA ILE A 47 32.24 8.67 7.43
C ILE A 47 33.72 8.82 7.84
N LEU A 48 34.22 7.94 8.72
CA LEU A 48 35.61 7.97 9.13
C LEU A 48 36.55 7.78 7.94
N LEU A 49 36.24 6.85 7.04
CA LEU A 49 37.05 6.62 5.84
C LEU A 49 37.03 7.85 4.92
N CYS A 50 35.89 8.52 4.75
CA CYS A 50 35.78 9.72 3.95
C CYS A 50 36.70 10.84 4.43
N ASN A 51 36.76 11.02 5.76
CA ASN A 51 37.65 11.99 6.39
C ASN A 51 39.13 11.66 6.16
N ASP A 52 39.48 10.36 6.21
CA ASP A 52 40.85 9.87 6.03
C ASP A 52 41.36 10.03 4.59
N ILE A 53 40.47 9.77 3.60
CA ILE A 53 40.84 9.83 2.17
C ILE A 53 40.49 11.15 1.47
N GLY A 54 39.88 12.10 2.19
CA GLY A 54 39.47 13.39 1.62
C GLY A 54 38.30 13.33 0.62
N LEU A 55 37.40 12.33 0.76
CA LEU A 55 36.19 12.20 -0.06
C LEU A 55 35.02 12.93 0.61
N GLU A 56 34.22 13.66 -0.18
CA GLU A 56 33.03 14.33 0.31
C GLU A 56 32.01 13.31 0.88
N GLU A 57 31.61 13.49 2.13
CA GLU A 57 30.72 12.59 2.86
C GLU A 57 29.37 12.38 2.16
N THR A 58 28.83 13.43 1.53
CA THR A 58 27.54 13.37 0.80
C THR A 58 27.57 12.39 -0.37
N ILE A 59 28.70 12.32 -1.10
CA ILE A 59 28.86 11.37 -2.22
C ILE A 59 28.91 9.93 -1.70
N ALA A 60 29.74 9.69 -0.68
CA ALA A 60 29.91 8.37 -0.09
C ALA A 60 28.61 7.86 0.56
N THR A 61 27.86 8.73 1.24
CA THR A 61 26.58 8.39 1.86
C THR A 61 25.51 8.03 0.83
N LYS A 62 25.41 8.79 -0.28
CA LYS A 62 24.52 8.45 -1.39
C LYS A 62 24.86 7.06 -1.97
N PHE A 63 26.14 6.81 -2.22
CA PHE A 63 26.57 5.52 -2.76
C PHE A 63 26.32 4.37 -1.76
N LEU A 64 26.62 4.56 -0.47
CA LEU A 64 26.31 3.60 0.57
C LEU A 64 24.84 3.27 0.64
N ASN A 65 23.94 4.27 0.54
CA ASN A 65 22.51 4.05 0.55
C ASN A 65 22.05 3.17 -0.64
N VAL A 66 22.60 3.41 -1.84
CA VAL A 66 22.36 2.54 -3.00
C VAL A 66 22.78 1.11 -2.70
N LEU A 67 23.99 0.91 -2.13
CA LEU A 67 24.50 -0.41 -1.80
C LEU A 67 23.68 -1.13 -0.72
N LEU A 68 23.25 -0.43 0.31
CA LEU A 68 22.41 -1.00 1.39
C LEU A 68 21.04 -1.38 0.83
N ASN A 69 20.45 -0.49 0.06
CA ASN A 69 19.16 -0.70 -0.58
C ASN A 69 19.17 -1.91 -1.52
N GLU A 70 20.16 -2.02 -2.39
CA GLU A 70 20.29 -3.21 -3.25
C GLU A 70 20.53 -4.49 -2.44
N SER A 71 21.24 -4.41 -1.32
CA SER A 71 21.42 -5.59 -0.44
C SER A 71 20.13 -6.02 0.24
N VAL A 72 19.32 -5.08 0.72
CA VAL A 72 17.97 -5.35 1.27
C VAL A 72 17.10 -5.97 0.20
N LYS A 73 17.07 -5.37 -1.00
CA LYS A 73 16.29 -5.86 -2.14
C LYS A 73 16.68 -7.30 -2.53
N VAL A 74 17.97 -7.59 -2.61
CA VAL A 74 18.49 -8.93 -2.96
C VAL A 74 18.20 -9.94 -1.84
N GLN A 75 18.28 -9.55 -0.57
CA GLN A 75 17.92 -10.40 0.57
C GLN A 75 16.41 -10.60 0.67
N SER A 76 15.62 -9.59 0.29
CA SER A 76 14.16 -9.59 0.22
C SER A 76 13.65 -10.05 -1.14
N ALA A 77 14.53 -10.45 -2.08
CA ALA A 77 14.13 -10.88 -3.43
C ALA A 77 13.17 -12.09 -3.31
N ASP A 78 11.96 -11.77 -2.91
CA ASP A 78 10.88 -12.70 -2.65
C ASP A 78 10.20 -13.04 -3.96
N GLU A 79 10.44 -14.26 -4.38
CA GLU A 79 9.53 -14.97 -5.31
C GLU A 79 8.10 -15.07 -4.74
N HIS A 80 7.83 -14.53 -3.54
CA HIS A 80 6.66 -14.82 -2.71
C HIS A 80 5.86 -13.59 -2.26
N THR A 81 5.87 -12.50 -3.06
CA THR A 81 4.96 -11.37 -2.84
C THR A 81 3.58 -11.65 -3.46
N HIS A 82 2.55 -10.89 -3.06
CA HIS A 82 1.24 -10.95 -3.73
C HIS A 82 1.35 -10.68 -5.25
N LEU A 83 2.31 -9.84 -5.68
CA LEU A 83 2.55 -9.54 -7.09
C LEU A 83 3.19 -10.75 -7.82
N SER A 84 4.12 -11.46 -7.20
CA SER A 84 4.72 -12.67 -7.80
C SER A 84 3.69 -13.78 -7.96
N ILE A 85 2.81 -13.97 -6.98
CA ILE A 85 1.68 -14.92 -7.09
C ILE A 85 0.74 -14.52 -8.23
N PHE A 86 0.38 -13.22 -8.33
CA PHE A 86 -0.45 -12.72 -9.43
C PHE A 86 0.17 -12.98 -10.80
N LEU A 87 1.47 -12.67 -10.98
CA LEU A 87 2.16 -12.90 -12.26
C LEU A 87 2.26 -14.39 -12.62
N LYS A 88 2.54 -15.24 -11.61
CA LYS A 88 2.51 -16.71 -11.79
C LYS A 88 1.12 -17.21 -12.17
N ALA A 89 0.06 -16.69 -11.52
CA ALA A 89 -1.33 -17.02 -11.84
C ALA A 89 -1.67 -16.67 -13.28
N LYS A 90 -1.33 -15.45 -13.73
CA LYS A 90 -1.52 -15.02 -15.13
C LYS A 90 -0.77 -15.91 -16.13
N SER A 91 0.45 -16.31 -15.81
CA SER A 91 1.21 -17.27 -16.66
C SER A 91 0.54 -18.65 -16.74
N LEU A 92 -0.06 -19.12 -15.65
CA LEU A 92 -0.79 -20.40 -15.65
C LEU A 92 -2.11 -20.29 -16.43
N GLU A 93 -2.81 -19.18 -16.34
CA GLU A 93 -4.01 -18.91 -17.14
C GLU A 93 -3.71 -18.92 -18.65
N GLN A 94 -2.60 -18.31 -19.06
CA GLN A 94 -2.14 -18.35 -20.46
C GLN A 94 -1.86 -19.78 -20.97
N LYS A 95 -1.56 -20.70 -20.04
CA LYS A 95 -1.40 -22.15 -20.33
C LYS A 95 -2.71 -22.94 -20.23
N GLY A 96 -3.85 -22.27 -20.10
CA GLY A 96 -5.18 -22.85 -20.03
C GLY A 96 -5.62 -23.35 -18.65
N LYS A 97 -4.90 -23.03 -17.58
CA LYS A 97 -5.28 -23.42 -16.22
C LYS A 97 -6.33 -22.46 -15.66
N LYS A 98 -7.41 -22.96 -15.09
CA LYS A 98 -8.40 -22.14 -14.36
C LYS A 98 -7.82 -21.76 -13.00
N ILE A 99 -7.76 -20.45 -12.71
CA ILE A 99 -7.30 -19.91 -11.43
C ILE A 99 -8.42 -19.09 -10.80
N ILE A 100 -8.64 -19.29 -9.50
CA ILE A 100 -9.49 -18.45 -8.67
C ILE A 100 -8.60 -17.40 -8.01
N HIS A 101 -8.85 -16.11 -8.31
CA HIS A 101 -8.07 -14.99 -7.81
C HIS A 101 -8.64 -14.46 -6.50
N MET A 102 -7.95 -14.73 -5.38
CA MET A 102 -8.24 -14.20 -4.06
C MET A 102 -7.03 -13.46 -3.45
N GLU A 103 -5.96 -13.26 -4.24
CA GLU A 103 -4.76 -12.49 -3.87
C GLU A 103 -4.86 -11.01 -4.21
N VAL A 104 -5.76 -10.62 -5.13
CA VAL A 104 -5.92 -9.24 -5.62
C VAL A 104 -7.19 -8.61 -5.01
N GLY A 105 -7.09 -7.35 -4.65
CA GLY A 105 -8.24 -6.55 -4.20
C GLY A 105 -8.92 -5.85 -5.38
N GLU A 106 -9.49 -6.61 -6.30
CA GLU A 106 -10.19 -6.10 -7.47
C GLU A 106 -11.64 -6.59 -7.47
N PRO A 107 -12.64 -5.70 -7.27
CA PRO A 107 -14.04 -6.08 -7.30
C PRO A 107 -14.42 -6.70 -8.64
N ASP A 108 -15.21 -7.79 -8.62
CA ASP A 108 -15.70 -8.50 -9.79
C ASP A 108 -16.95 -7.89 -10.44
N PHE A 109 -17.59 -6.96 -9.75
CA PHE A 109 -18.76 -6.27 -10.26
C PHE A 109 -18.38 -5.08 -11.16
N LEU A 110 -19.28 -4.74 -12.06
CA LEU A 110 -19.07 -3.65 -13.00
C LEU A 110 -19.19 -2.28 -12.32
N PRO A 111 -18.51 -1.24 -12.87
CA PRO A 111 -18.75 0.14 -12.47
C PRO A 111 -20.24 0.53 -12.60
N PRO A 112 -20.70 1.55 -11.85
CA PRO A 112 -22.06 2.05 -11.95
C PRO A 112 -22.47 2.39 -13.39
N GLN A 113 -23.76 2.21 -13.74
CA GLN A 113 -24.26 2.43 -15.09
C GLN A 113 -23.97 3.84 -15.64
N ILE A 114 -23.92 4.85 -14.77
CA ILE A 114 -23.56 6.23 -15.15
C ILE A 114 -22.16 6.33 -15.78
N VAL A 115 -21.23 5.45 -15.38
CA VAL A 115 -19.88 5.37 -15.95
C VAL A 115 -19.92 4.96 -17.42
N LYS A 116 -20.78 3.98 -17.78
CA LYS A 116 -20.98 3.56 -19.17
C LYS A 116 -21.55 4.71 -20.01
N ASN A 117 -22.53 5.42 -19.49
CA ASN A 117 -23.16 6.55 -20.18
C ASN A 117 -22.12 7.67 -20.40
N ALA A 118 -21.36 8.02 -19.37
CA ALA A 118 -20.32 9.04 -19.45
C ALA A 118 -19.21 8.70 -20.45
N LEU A 119 -18.81 7.42 -20.58
CA LEU A 119 -17.87 6.98 -21.63
C LEU A 119 -18.36 7.28 -23.04
N SER A 120 -19.66 7.13 -23.30
CA SER A 120 -20.24 7.42 -24.60
C SER A 120 -20.26 8.93 -24.90
N GLU A 121 -20.36 9.78 -23.88
CA GLU A 121 -20.40 11.24 -24.00
C GLU A 121 -19.02 11.89 -24.21
N VAL A 122 -17.93 11.21 -23.82
CA VAL A 122 -16.58 11.80 -23.77
C VAL A 122 -16.16 12.40 -25.10
N TYR A 123 -16.37 11.67 -26.19
CA TYR A 123 -15.95 12.10 -27.51
C TYR A 123 -16.69 13.38 -27.96
N ASP A 124 -18.01 13.39 -27.79
CA ASP A 124 -18.85 14.52 -28.20
C ASP A 124 -18.60 15.79 -27.39
N ARG A 125 -18.11 15.64 -26.16
CA ARG A 125 -17.74 16.77 -25.29
C ARG A 125 -16.34 17.34 -25.55
N GLY A 126 -15.53 16.69 -26.36
CA GLY A 126 -14.24 17.20 -26.80
C GLY A 126 -13.13 17.14 -25.73
N PHE A 127 -13.22 16.31 -24.70
CA PHE A 127 -12.16 16.10 -23.69
C PHE A 127 -11.01 15.25 -24.24
N LEU A 128 -10.34 15.74 -25.29
CA LEU A 128 -9.34 14.96 -26.05
C LEU A 128 -7.97 15.67 -26.10
N ARG A 129 -7.74 16.67 -25.25
CA ARG A 129 -6.50 17.45 -25.22
C ARG A 129 -5.76 17.28 -23.92
N TYR A 130 -4.57 17.86 -23.85
CA TYR A 130 -3.85 17.98 -22.59
C TYR A 130 -4.63 18.82 -21.59
N GLY A 131 -4.79 18.29 -20.38
CA GLY A 131 -5.46 18.95 -19.28
C GLY A 131 -4.49 19.69 -18.35
N HIS A 132 -5.06 20.25 -17.30
CA HIS A 132 -4.29 20.90 -16.22
C HIS A 132 -3.57 19.85 -15.36
N PRO A 133 -2.30 20.04 -14.93
CA PRO A 133 -1.54 19.08 -14.12
C PRO A 133 -2.23 18.66 -12.82
N LYS A 134 -2.96 19.54 -12.14
CA LYS A 134 -3.75 19.20 -10.96
C LYS A 134 -5.07 18.50 -11.28
N GLY A 135 -5.42 18.34 -12.54
CA GLY A 135 -6.71 17.84 -13.02
C GLY A 135 -7.69 18.94 -13.43
N MET A 136 -8.79 18.53 -14.11
CA MET A 136 -9.84 19.41 -14.60
C MET A 136 -10.41 20.27 -13.47
N PRO A 137 -10.48 21.61 -13.61
CA PRO A 137 -11.02 22.48 -12.55
C PRO A 137 -12.44 22.09 -12.10
N SER A 138 -13.33 21.73 -13.04
CA SER A 138 -14.69 21.28 -12.73
C SER A 138 -14.72 19.97 -11.93
N PHE A 139 -13.82 19.03 -12.24
CA PHE A 139 -13.75 17.78 -11.49
C PHE A 139 -13.17 18.01 -10.08
N ARG A 140 -12.13 18.82 -9.95
CA ARG A 140 -11.56 19.19 -8.64
C ARG A 140 -12.59 19.91 -7.76
N GLU A 141 -13.45 20.75 -8.37
CA GLU A 141 -14.54 21.42 -7.67
C GLU A 141 -15.63 20.44 -7.22
N ALA A 142 -15.99 19.46 -8.05
CA ALA A 142 -16.93 18.40 -7.68
C ALA A 142 -16.38 17.51 -6.55
N LEU A 143 -15.08 17.16 -6.60
CA LEU A 143 -14.39 16.41 -5.54
C LEU A 143 -14.35 17.19 -4.22
N ALA A 144 -14.08 18.50 -4.29
CA ALA A 144 -14.06 19.38 -3.12
C ALA A 144 -15.46 19.47 -2.48
N GLY A 145 -16.50 19.64 -3.27
CA GLY A 145 -17.89 19.63 -2.80
C GLY A 145 -18.28 18.30 -2.16
N HIS A 146 -17.89 17.19 -2.78
CA HIS A 146 -18.10 15.84 -2.22
C HIS A 146 -17.39 15.66 -0.87
N ALA A 147 -16.12 16.05 -0.79
CA ALA A 147 -15.34 15.96 0.46
C ALA A 147 -15.94 16.83 1.56
N THR A 148 -16.32 18.07 1.24
CA THR A 148 -16.98 18.99 2.18
C THR A 148 -18.29 18.40 2.71
N SER A 149 -19.15 17.89 1.83
CA SER A 149 -20.41 17.26 2.22
C SER A 149 -20.22 16.01 3.08
N LYS A 150 -19.23 15.18 2.73
CA LYS A 150 -19.02 13.88 3.39
C LYS A 150 -18.29 14.00 4.73
N PHE A 151 -17.34 14.93 4.86
CA PHE A 151 -16.46 15.01 6.01
C PHE A 151 -16.64 16.25 6.87
N GLY A 152 -17.51 17.20 6.46
CA GLY A 152 -17.85 18.41 7.22
C GLY A 152 -16.72 19.44 7.28
N GLN A 153 -15.67 19.31 6.46
CA GLN A 153 -14.53 20.24 6.40
C GLN A 153 -14.62 21.10 5.13
N ASN A 154 -14.24 22.36 5.24
CA ASN A 154 -14.25 23.26 4.09
C ASN A 154 -13.09 22.94 3.16
N VAL A 155 -13.35 22.18 2.11
CA VAL A 155 -12.41 21.81 1.06
C VAL A 155 -12.71 22.58 -0.21
N THR A 156 -11.68 23.18 -0.80
CA THR A 156 -11.78 23.87 -2.09
C THR A 156 -11.03 23.10 -3.17
N LYS A 157 -11.26 23.43 -4.44
CA LYS A 157 -10.50 22.82 -5.54
C LYS A 157 -8.99 23.00 -5.44
N GLU A 158 -8.51 24.01 -4.70
CA GLU A 158 -7.07 24.23 -4.51
C GLU A 158 -6.45 23.21 -3.54
N ASN A 159 -7.28 22.56 -2.74
CA ASN A 159 -6.88 21.44 -1.89
C ASN A 159 -6.83 20.09 -2.62
N ILE A 160 -7.19 20.02 -3.91
CA ILE A 160 -7.36 18.77 -4.66
C ILE A 160 -6.34 18.64 -5.78
N ILE A 161 -5.72 17.45 -5.87
CA ILE A 161 -5.02 16.98 -7.06
C ILE A 161 -5.62 15.66 -7.52
N VAL A 162 -5.96 15.57 -8.80
CA VAL A 162 -6.38 14.32 -9.44
C VAL A 162 -5.14 13.54 -9.85
N SER A 163 -5.13 12.23 -9.68
CA SER A 163 -3.97 11.38 -9.93
C SER A 163 -4.33 10.09 -10.67
N PRO A 164 -3.37 9.43 -11.33
CA PRO A 164 -3.58 8.15 -12.01
C PRO A 164 -3.74 6.99 -11.01
N GLY A 165 -4.77 7.08 -10.18
CA GLY A 165 -5.05 6.23 -9.03
C GLY A 165 -4.30 6.66 -7.77
N ALA A 166 -4.83 6.30 -6.59
CA ALA A 166 -4.25 6.67 -5.29
C ALA A 166 -2.79 6.22 -5.10
N ARG A 167 -2.36 5.14 -5.77
CA ARG A 167 -0.96 4.71 -5.74
C ARG A 167 0.00 5.83 -6.14
N PHE A 168 -0.34 6.60 -7.16
CA PHE A 168 0.48 7.74 -7.56
C PHE A 168 0.44 8.87 -6.52
N SER A 169 -0.73 9.14 -5.93
CA SER A 169 -0.83 10.13 -4.83
C SER A 169 0.06 9.75 -3.64
N VAL A 170 0.09 8.46 -3.25
CA VAL A 170 0.97 7.95 -2.20
C VAL A 170 2.45 8.17 -2.59
N PHE A 171 2.83 7.78 -3.79
CA PHE A 171 4.18 7.98 -4.31
C PHE A 171 4.56 9.46 -4.33
N ALA A 172 3.69 10.32 -4.87
CA ALA A 172 3.93 11.75 -4.96
C ALA A 172 4.05 12.40 -3.58
N ALA A 173 3.20 12.04 -2.61
CA ALA A 173 3.30 12.55 -1.25
C ALA A 173 4.64 12.19 -0.60
N ILE A 174 5.05 10.92 -0.66
CA ILE A 174 6.31 10.46 -0.06
C ILE A 174 7.50 11.17 -0.72
N THR A 175 7.55 11.21 -2.06
CA THR A 175 8.73 11.69 -2.80
C THR A 175 8.85 13.21 -2.85
N THR A 176 7.77 13.95 -2.63
CA THR A 176 7.79 15.42 -2.68
C THR A 176 7.83 16.09 -1.31
N LEU A 177 7.45 15.36 -0.26
CA LEU A 177 7.42 15.90 1.11
C LEU A 177 8.61 15.48 1.95
N LEU A 178 9.26 14.39 1.60
CA LEU A 178 10.41 13.85 2.31
C LEU A 178 11.69 14.00 1.50
N ASN A 179 12.81 14.13 2.19
CA ASN A 179 14.13 14.24 1.60
C ASN A 179 14.93 12.96 1.86
N LEU A 180 16.00 12.76 1.09
CA LEU A 180 16.95 11.69 1.33
C LEU A 180 17.46 11.73 2.77
N GLY A 181 17.30 10.61 3.50
CA GLY A 181 17.69 10.46 4.89
C GLY A 181 16.61 10.75 5.92
N ASP A 182 15.47 11.33 5.50
CA ASP A 182 14.30 11.41 6.37
C ASP A 182 13.77 10.01 6.69
N GLU A 183 12.98 9.93 7.76
CA GLU A 183 12.37 8.69 8.23
C GLU A 183 10.84 8.76 8.16
N MET A 184 10.22 7.64 7.81
CA MET A 184 8.76 7.48 7.72
C MET A 184 8.32 6.31 8.60
N ILE A 185 7.32 6.54 9.45
CA ILE A 185 6.70 5.49 10.26
C ILE A 185 5.63 4.78 9.43
N VAL A 186 5.70 3.44 9.41
CA VAL A 186 4.70 2.56 8.78
C VAL A 186 4.20 1.57 9.82
N ILE A 187 2.88 1.55 10.05
CA ILE A 187 2.22 0.58 10.94
C ILE A 187 2.00 -0.71 10.15
N GLU A 188 2.57 -1.81 10.60
CA GLU A 188 2.45 -3.14 9.99
C GLU A 188 1.39 -4.00 10.71
N PRO A 189 0.72 -4.91 9.97
CA PRO A 189 0.92 -5.27 8.57
C PRO A 189 0.43 -4.15 7.63
N ALA A 190 1.18 -3.91 6.55
CA ALA A 190 0.96 -2.77 5.66
C ALA A 190 1.05 -3.15 4.18
N TRP A 191 0.37 -2.38 3.33
CA TRP A 191 0.53 -2.51 1.90
C TRP A 191 1.99 -2.23 1.49
N PRO A 192 2.67 -3.16 0.78
CA PRO A 192 4.11 -3.09 0.52
C PRO A 192 4.53 -1.84 -0.26
N ALA A 193 3.64 -1.24 -1.04
CA ALA A 193 4.00 -0.09 -1.85
C ALA A 193 4.43 1.16 -1.03
N TYR A 194 4.04 1.29 0.24
CA TYR A 194 4.57 2.37 1.08
C TYR A 194 6.09 2.23 1.25
N LYS A 195 6.53 1.01 1.53
CA LYS A 195 7.96 0.70 1.67
C LYS A 195 8.70 0.83 0.34
N ASP A 196 8.09 0.34 -0.75
CA ASP A 196 8.67 0.45 -2.09
C ASP A 196 8.86 1.91 -2.51
N CYS A 197 7.87 2.78 -2.25
CA CYS A 197 7.96 4.21 -2.53
C CYS A 197 9.07 4.89 -1.70
N ALA A 198 9.10 4.62 -0.39
CA ALA A 198 10.14 5.16 0.50
C ALA A 198 11.53 4.70 0.08
N PHE A 199 11.69 3.41 -0.20
CA PHE A 199 12.92 2.83 -0.67
C PHE A 199 13.45 3.53 -1.94
N ASN A 200 12.59 3.70 -2.96
CA ASN A 200 12.98 4.36 -4.21
C ASN A 200 13.31 5.85 -4.01
N ALA A 201 12.75 6.49 -3.00
CA ALA A 201 13.05 7.87 -2.63
C ALA A 201 14.25 8.02 -1.67
N GLY A 202 14.85 6.92 -1.23
CA GLY A 202 15.95 6.94 -0.25
C GLY A 202 15.51 7.33 1.17
N ILE A 203 14.22 7.14 1.48
CA ILE A 203 13.62 7.40 2.78
C ILE A 203 13.77 6.15 3.65
N LYS A 204 14.15 6.34 4.91
CA LYS A 204 14.22 5.24 5.87
C LYS A 204 12.83 4.92 6.43
N ILE A 205 12.61 3.66 6.76
CA ILE A 205 11.33 3.20 7.31
C ILE A 205 11.54 2.79 8.76
N ARG A 206 10.65 3.30 9.63
CA ARG A 206 10.44 2.83 10.98
C ARG A 206 9.14 2.05 11.02
N THR A 207 9.20 0.77 11.36
CA THR A 207 8.01 -0.07 11.44
C THR A 207 7.49 -0.17 12.86
N ILE A 208 6.18 0.00 13.01
CA ILE A 208 5.45 -0.31 14.24
C ILE A 208 4.69 -1.59 13.96
N SER A 209 5.06 -2.67 14.61
CA SER A 209 4.44 -3.98 14.39
C SER A 209 3.18 -4.12 15.24
N THR A 210 2.10 -4.58 14.62
CA THR A 210 0.88 -4.95 15.36
C THR A 210 0.67 -6.46 15.31
N THR A 211 -0.17 -6.99 16.18
CA THR A 211 -0.43 -8.42 16.29
C THR A 211 -1.91 -8.76 16.22
N LEU A 212 -2.23 -10.00 15.95
CA LEU A 212 -3.60 -10.50 15.98
C LEU A 212 -4.19 -10.40 17.41
N GLU A 213 -3.37 -10.63 18.43
CA GLU A 213 -3.74 -10.62 19.85
C GLU A 213 -4.20 -9.24 20.31
N ASN A 214 -3.56 -8.17 19.81
CA ASN A 214 -4.00 -6.79 20.08
C ASN A 214 -4.95 -6.25 18.99
N ARG A 215 -5.53 -7.12 18.19
CA ARG A 215 -6.53 -6.77 17.15
C ARG A 215 -6.02 -5.79 16.10
N TRP A 216 -4.72 -5.81 15.84
CA TRP A 216 -4.04 -4.93 14.88
C TRP A 216 -4.04 -3.45 15.27
N GLU A 217 -4.15 -3.16 16.56
CA GLU A 217 -4.04 -1.81 17.11
C GLU A 217 -2.56 -1.51 17.41
N PRO A 218 -2.00 -0.38 16.94
CA PRO A 218 -0.63 0.00 17.24
C PRO A 218 -0.47 0.48 18.68
N ASP A 219 0.69 0.23 19.27
CA ASP A 219 1.06 0.77 20.57
C ASP A 219 1.52 2.23 20.44
N LEU A 220 0.92 3.14 21.19
CA LEU A 220 1.24 4.56 21.19
C LEU A 220 2.64 4.85 21.72
N GLU A 221 3.13 4.09 22.69
CA GLU A 221 4.47 4.26 23.24
C GLU A 221 5.55 3.80 22.22
N GLU A 222 5.27 2.75 21.44
CA GLU A 222 6.12 2.40 20.31
C GLU A 222 6.16 3.50 19.25
N ILE A 223 5.01 4.09 18.90
CA ILE A 223 4.96 5.23 17.97
C ILE A 223 5.79 6.39 18.50
N LYS A 224 5.61 6.80 19.76
CA LYS A 224 6.36 7.90 20.39
C LYS A 224 7.86 7.62 20.40
N SER A 225 8.27 6.39 20.74
CA SER A 225 9.68 6.00 20.82
C SER A 225 10.36 5.93 19.44
N ALA A 226 9.58 5.68 18.38
CA ALA A 226 10.08 5.67 17.01
C ALA A 226 10.32 7.08 16.44
N ILE A 227 9.76 8.12 17.06
CA ILE A 227 9.90 9.50 16.59
C ILE A 227 11.26 10.06 17.03
N ASN A 228 11.99 10.62 16.08
CA ASN A 228 13.25 11.33 16.29
C ASN A 228 13.37 12.54 15.32
N ALA A 229 14.49 13.27 15.36
CA ALA A 229 14.70 14.47 14.54
C ALA A 229 14.57 14.23 13.04
N ASN A 230 14.81 13.01 12.55
CA ASN A 230 14.70 12.63 11.14
C ASN A 230 13.30 12.11 10.76
N THR A 231 12.47 11.77 11.73
CA THR A 231 11.10 11.31 11.46
C THR A 231 10.25 12.46 10.95
N LYS A 232 9.69 12.32 9.75
CA LYS A 232 8.93 13.39 9.07
C LYS A 232 7.51 12.99 8.68
N MET A 233 7.21 11.69 8.61
CA MET A 233 5.88 11.23 8.16
C MET A 233 5.45 9.99 8.93
N ILE A 234 4.15 9.86 9.17
CA ILE A 234 3.48 8.62 9.55
C ILE A 234 2.44 8.26 8.50
N VAL A 235 2.35 6.97 8.16
CA VAL A 235 1.37 6.44 7.20
C VAL A 235 0.24 5.75 7.97
N LEU A 236 -0.99 6.18 7.71
CA LEU A 236 -2.22 5.58 8.19
C LEU A 236 -2.98 5.00 7.00
N ASN A 237 -3.31 3.72 7.04
CA ASN A 237 -4.15 3.09 6.03
C ASN A 237 -5.30 2.37 6.72
N TYR A 238 -6.42 3.07 6.83
CA TYR A 238 -7.62 2.55 7.49
C TYR A 238 -8.89 2.97 6.73
N PRO A 239 -9.80 2.02 6.41
CA PRO A 239 -9.70 0.58 6.70
C PRO A 239 -8.45 -0.05 6.10
N ASN A 240 -7.79 -0.92 6.89
CA ASN A 240 -6.43 -1.39 6.59
C ASN A 240 -6.39 -2.48 5.50
N ASN A 241 -5.40 -2.44 4.68
CA ASN A 241 -4.93 -3.55 3.85
C ASN A 241 -3.61 -4.07 4.42
N PRO A 242 -3.57 -5.27 5.03
CA PRO A 242 -4.41 -6.44 4.73
C PRO A 242 -5.49 -6.79 5.75
N THR A 243 -5.56 -6.18 6.93
CA THR A 243 -6.33 -6.70 8.08
C THR A 243 -7.83 -6.40 8.02
N GLY A 244 -8.23 -5.42 7.21
CA GLY A 244 -9.61 -4.94 7.17
C GLY A 244 -10.04 -4.16 8.42
N LYS A 245 -9.13 -3.83 9.32
CA LYS A 245 -9.44 -3.10 10.57
C LYS A 245 -9.54 -1.60 10.34
N ILE A 246 -10.34 -0.94 11.19
CA ILE A 246 -10.34 0.51 11.39
C ILE A 246 -9.65 0.81 12.72
N LEU A 247 -9.14 2.03 12.88
CA LEU A 247 -8.66 2.48 14.19
C LEU A 247 -9.85 2.86 15.08
N PRO A 248 -9.85 2.47 16.37
CA PRO A 248 -10.73 3.10 17.35
C PRO A 248 -10.53 4.63 17.35
N GLU A 249 -11.62 5.40 17.43
CA GLU A 249 -11.57 6.86 17.33
C GLU A 249 -10.53 7.48 18.30
N ARG A 250 -10.53 7.04 19.56
CA ARG A 250 -9.58 7.51 20.58
C ARG A 250 -8.13 7.27 20.15
N LEU A 251 -7.83 6.08 19.62
CA LEU A 251 -6.47 5.75 19.18
C LEU A 251 -6.05 6.61 17.99
N GLN A 252 -6.97 6.86 17.07
CA GLN A 252 -6.72 7.77 15.95
C GLN A 252 -6.51 9.21 16.44
N ASP A 253 -7.32 9.69 17.40
CA ASP A 253 -7.15 11.00 18.02
C ASP A 253 -5.76 11.15 18.64
N ASP A 254 -5.31 10.16 19.40
CA ASP A 254 -3.98 10.14 20.03
C ASP A 254 -2.85 10.16 19.00
N ILE A 255 -2.94 9.35 17.94
CA ILE A 255 -1.94 9.34 16.84
C ILE A 255 -1.90 10.69 16.13
N MET A 256 -3.05 11.29 15.85
CA MET A 256 -3.12 12.60 15.21
C MET A 256 -2.54 13.69 16.11
N GLN A 257 -2.78 13.61 17.42
CA GLN A 257 -2.19 14.54 18.39
C GLN A 257 -0.66 14.41 18.45
N ILE A 258 -0.13 13.18 18.55
CA ILE A 258 1.31 12.91 18.51
C ILE A 258 1.93 13.46 17.21
N SER A 259 1.25 13.27 16.09
CA SER A 259 1.71 13.77 14.79
C SER A 259 1.79 15.30 14.74
N LYS A 260 0.79 15.99 15.28
CA LYS A 260 0.76 17.46 15.39
C LYS A 260 1.87 17.99 16.29
N GLU A 261 2.04 17.41 17.47
CA GLU A 261 3.06 17.82 18.46
C GLU A 261 4.50 17.69 17.91
N ASN A 262 4.72 16.67 17.07
CA ASN A 262 6.03 16.42 16.45
C ASN A 262 6.16 16.99 15.04
N GLY A 263 5.15 17.68 14.53
CA GLY A 263 5.15 18.30 13.21
C GLY A 263 5.29 17.32 12.05
N LEU A 264 4.83 16.07 12.21
CA LEU A 264 4.90 15.03 11.21
C LEU A 264 3.87 15.25 10.10
N TYR A 265 4.20 14.92 8.86
CA TYR A 265 3.20 14.71 7.84
C TYR A 265 2.39 13.44 8.17
N VAL A 266 1.07 13.49 7.95
CA VAL A 266 0.19 12.31 8.04
C VAL A 266 -0.27 11.95 6.64
N LEU A 267 0.22 10.83 6.11
CA LEU A 267 -0.29 10.25 4.86
C LEU A 267 -1.41 9.27 5.21
N SER A 268 -2.66 9.69 5.02
CA SER A 268 -3.84 8.87 5.26
C SER A 268 -4.34 8.28 3.96
N ASP A 269 -4.09 6.97 3.76
CA ASP A 269 -4.58 6.23 2.61
C ASP A 269 -5.96 5.64 2.91
N GLU A 270 -7.00 6.33 2.41
CA GLU A 270 -8.40 6.07 2.71
C GLU A 270 -9.16 5.42 1.53
N ILE A 271 -8.48 4.72 0.65
CA ILE A 271 -9.08 4.14 -0.57
C ILE A 271 -10.19 3.12 -0.27
N TYR A 272 -10.25 2.61 0.95
CA TYR A 272 -11.28 1.67 1.41
C TYR A 272 -12.40 2.34 2.22
N SER A 273 -12.43 3.67 2.31
CA SER A 273 -13.45 4.41 3.07
C SER A 273 -14.89 4.11 2.64
N GLY A 274 -15.10 3.75 1.36
CA GLY A 274 -16.41 3.31 0.86
C GLY A 274 -16.86 1.93 1.39
N TYR A 275 -15.99 1.18 2.05
CA TYR A 275 -16.24 -0.13 2.64
C TYR A 275 -16.07 -0.14 4.16
N ALA A 276 -15.89 1.02 4.77
CA ALA A 276 -15.79 1.16 6.21
C ALA A 276 -17.14 0.91 6.88
N ARG A 277 -17.10 0.31 8.07
CA ARG A 277 -18.25 0.24 8.98
C ARG A 277 -18.33 1.49 9.84
N ASP A 278 -19.41 1.57 10.62
CA ASP A 278 -19.60 2.64 11.60
C ASP A 278 -18.39 2.76 12.53
N GLY A 279 -18.07 3.98 12.91
CA GLY A 279 -16.93 4.31 13.76
C GLY A 279 -15.63 4.65 12.99
N TRP A 280 -15.60 4.53 11.66
CA TRP A 280 -14.47 5.04 10.87
C TRP A 280 -14.53 6.56 10.74
N LYS A 281 -13.37 7.21 10.87
CA LYS A 281 -13.22 8.66 10.76
C LYS A 281 -12.09 9.01 9.79
N SER A 282 -12.32 9.95 8.87
CA SER A 282 -11.29 10.44 7.98
C SER A 282 -10.27 11.30 8.72
N ALA A 283 -8.99 11.22 8.32
CA ALA A 283 -7.97 12.14 8.82
C ALA A 283 -8.25 13.60 8.45
N LEU A 284 -9.05 13.85 7.43
CA LEU A 284 -9.52 15.18 7.05
C LEU A 284 -10.27 15.89 8.20
N ALA A 285 -11.00 15.11 9.02
CA ALA A 285 -11.78 15.66 10.14
C ALA A 285 -10.94 16.36 11.22
N TYR A 286 -9.62 16.12 11.25
CA TYR A 286 -8.71 16.73 12.22
C TYR A 286 -8.19 18.10 11.82
N ASN A 287 -8.49 18.56 10.62
CA ASN A 287 -8.08 19.87 10.09
C ASN A 287 -6.58 20.15 10.35
N TYR A 288 -5.74 19.21 9.98
CA TYR A 288 -4.30 19.29 10.18
C TYR A 288 -3.60 19.61 8.85
N ASP A 289 -2.90 20.73 8.79
CA ASP A 289 -2.27 21.29 7.59
C ASP A 289 -1.19 20.41 6.95
N LYS A 290 -0.62 19.46 7.70
CA LYS A 290 0.34 18.48 7.19
C LYS A 290 -0.29 17.12 6.86
N SER A 291 -1.62 17.03 6.77
CA SER A 291 -2.29 15.81 6.32
C SER A 291 -2.39 15.74 4.80
N VAL A 292 -2.14 14.56 4.26
CA VAL A 292 -2.41 14.20 2.86
C VAL A 292 -3.35 13.00 2.87
N ILE A 293 -4.58 13.21 2.41
CA ILE A 293 -5.59 12.17 2.33
C ILE A 293 -5.63 11.65 0.90
N THR A 294 -5.47 10.33 0.69
CA THR A 294 -5.58 9.73 -0.63
C THR A 294 -6.87 8.95 -0.79
N GLN A 295 -7.53 9.13 -1.93
CA GLN A 295 -8.80 8.52 -2.27
C GLN A 295 -8.79 7.97 -3.70
N SER A 296 -9.69 7.03 -4.00
CA SER A 296 -9.75 6.40 -5.32
C SER A 296 -11.16 5.93 -5.69
N PHE A 297 -11.43 5.94 -6.98
CA PHE A 297 -12.62 5.29 -7.56
C PHE A 297 -12.43 3.78 -7.78
N SER A 298 -11.19 3.28 -7.60
CA SER A 298 -10.85 1.88 -7.92
C SER A 298 -11.66 0.88 -7.13
N LYS A 299 -11.96 1.15 -5.84
CA LYS A 299 -12.61 0.18 -4.97
C LYS A 299 -14.11 0.40 -4.90
N SER A 300 -14.57 1.49 -4.30
CA SER A 300 -15.97 1.80 -4.11
C SER A 300 -16.79 1.81 -5.40
N HIS A 301 -16.19 2.26 -6.51
CA HIS A 301 -16.85 2.37 -7.82
C HIS A 301 -16.44 1.25 -8.80
N ALA A 302 -15.64 0.28 -8.38
CA ALA A 302 -15.10 -0.81 -9.24
C ALA A 302 -14.38 -0.32 -10.51
N MET A 303 -13.69 0.82 -10.42
CA MET A 303 -13.02 1.46 -11.56
C MET A 303 -11.51 1.24 -11.53
N THR A 304 -11.06 0.02 -11.23
CA THR A 304 -9.63 -0.31 -11.13
C THR A 304 -8.86 -0.03 -12.41
N GLY A 305 -9.45 -0.38 -13.57
CA GLY A 305 -8.87 -0.20 -14.90
C GLY A 305 -8.83 1.25 -15.38
N PHE A 306 -9.63 2.16 -14.80
CA PHE A 306 -9.64 3.58 -15.18
C PHE A 306 -8.43 4.35 -14.67
N ARG A 307 -7.71 3.81 -13.69
CA ARG A 307 -6.55 4.48 -13.11
C ARG A 307 -6.83 5.91 -12.67
N ILE A 308 -7.85 6.11 -11.83
CA ILE A 308 -8.26 7.42 -11.36
C ILE A 308 -8.40 7.46 -9.83
N GLY A 309 -7.81 8.48 -9.23
CA GLY A 309 -7.86 8.79 -7.82
C GLY A 309 -7.56 10.25 -7.58
N TYR A 310 -7.43 10.66 -6.34
CA TYR A 310 -7.10 12.02 -5.98
C TYR A 310 -6.49 12.11 -4.58
N ALA A 311 -5.82 13.22 -4.31
CA ALA A 311 -5.41 13.57 -2.95
C ALA A 311 -6.06 14.88 -2.51
N ILE A 312 -6.24 15.01 -1.19
CA ILE A 312 -6.70 16.21 -0.50
C ILE A 312 -5.59 16.62 0.46
N ALA A 313 -5.10 17.86 0.35
CA ALA A 313 -4.08 18.41 1.23
C ALA A 313 -4.09 19.94 1.18
N GLU A 314 -3.25 20.57 2.00
CA GLU A 314 -3.01 22.00 1.90
C GLU A 314 -2.49 22.40 0.49
N PRO A 315 -2.90 23.57 -0.04
CA PRO A 315 -2.53 23.99 -1.40
C PRO A 315 -1.02 23.96 -1.66
N ALA A 316 -0.19 24.28 -0.67
CA ALA A 316 1.27 24.24 -0.80
C ALA A 316 1.81 22.81 -1.00
N ILE A 317 1.16 21.80 -0.43
CA ILE A 317 1.46 20.38 -0.64
C ILE A 317 1.01 19.95 -2.03
N ILE A 318 -0.22 20.33 -2.42
CA ILE A 318 -0.77 20.05 -3.75
C ILE A 318 0.13 20.60 -4.86
N GLU A 319 0.69 21.79 -4.70
CA GLU A 319 1.62 22.37 -5.69
C GLU A 319 2.89 21.51 -5.86
N LYS A 320 3.45 20.98 -4.76
CA LYS A 320 4.62 20.08 -4.84
C LYS A 320 4.28 18.78 -5.59
N MET A 321 3.15 18.16 -5.25
CA MET A 321 2.70 16.94 -5.90
C MET A 321 2.38 17.17 -7.38
N ALA A 322 1.78 18.32 -7.74
CA ALA A 322 1.43 18.67 -9.11
C ALA A 322 2.67 18.87 -10.00
N ARG A 323 3.76 19.41 -9.45
CA ARG A 323 5.03 19.51 -10.20
C ARG A 323 5.58 18.14 -10.58
N LEU A 324 5.52 17.18 -9.66
CA LEU A 324 5.94 15.81 -9.96
C LEU A 324 5.01 15.15 -10.98
N GLU A 325 3.70 15.33 -10.87
CA GLU A 325 2.74 14.77 -11.83
C GLU A 325 2.93 15.37 -13.23
N ALA A 326 3.17 16.67 -13.33
CA ALA A 326 3.48 17.32 -14.60
C ALA A 326 4.72 16.74 -15.27
N LEU A 327 5.77 16.41 -14.49
CA LEU A 327 7.00 15.80 -15.01
C LEU A 327 6.76 14.34 -15.47
N CYS A 328 5.90 13.59 -14.77
CA CYS A 328 5.68 12.17 -15.06
C CYS A 328 4.65 11.95 -16.18
N LEU A 329 3.59 12.77 -16.26
CA LEU A 329 2.39 12.48 -17.05
C LEU A 329 1.86 13.69 -17.82
N THR A 330 2.33 14.90 -17.53
CA THR A 330 1.70 16.16 -17.94
C THR A 330 0.38 16.41 -17.19
N SER A 331 -0.60 15.52 -17.34
CA SER A 331 -1.88 15.51 -16.62
C SER A 331 -2.55 14.13 -16.73
N VAL A 332 -3.47 13.83 -15.82
CA VAL A 332 -4.38 12.69 -15.99
C VAL A 332 -5.28 12.92 -17.20
N PRO A 333 -5.54 11.92 -18.05
CA PRO A 333 -6.41 12.09 -19.22
C PRO A 333 -7.79 12.65 -18.86
N GLU A 334 -8.18 13.76 -19.50
CA GLU A 334 -9.49 14.40 -19.25
C GLU A 334 -10.69 13.47 -19.50
N PRO A 335 -10.69 12.57 -20.50
CA PRO A 335 -11.75 11.58 -20.67
C PRO A 335 -12.04 10.79 -19.39
N VAL A 336 -10.99 10.31 -18.74
CA VAL A 336 -11.12 9.53 -17.50
C VAL A 336 -11.61 10.39 -16.35
N GLN A 337 -11.16 11.63 -16.27
CA GLN A 337 -11.61 12.58 -15.25
C GLN A 337 -13.08 12.92 -15.40
N TYR A 338 -13.56 13.14 -16.63
CA TYR A 338 -14.98 13.36 -16.89
C TYR A 338 -15.85 12.18 -16.44
N VAL A 339 -15.44 10.97 -16.79
CA VAL A 339 -16.13 9.74 -16.38
C VAL A 339 -16.15 9.61 -14.85
N ALA A 340 -15.06 9.90 -14.17
CA ALA A 340 -14.96 9.85 -12.71
C ALA A 340 -15.82 10.95 -12.05
N MET A 341 -15.87 12.13 -12.64
CA MET A 341 -16.75 13.22 -12.17
C MET A 341 -18.22 12.78 -12.18
N ARG A 342 -18.65 12.12 -13.26
CA ARG A 342 -20.02 11.56 -13.34
C ARG A 342 -20.23 10.41 -12.36
N ALA A 343 -19.19 9.60 -12.11
CA ALA A 343 -19.24 8.49 -11.15
C ALA A 343 -19.49 8.96 -9.71
N LEU A 344 -19.13 10.20 -9.33
CA LEU A 344 -19.42 10.77 -8.01
C LEU A 344 -20.94 10.86 -7.72
N GLU A 345 -21.78 10.89 -8.76
CA GLU A 345 -23.24 10.94 -8.63
C GLU A 345 -23.83 9.57 -8.26
N ALA A 346 -23.05 8.51 -8.35
CA ALA A 346 -23.52 7.15 -8.13
C ALA A 346 -23.63 6.80 -6.65
N ASP A 347 -24.71 6.17 -6.26
CA ASP A 347 -24.81 5.47 -4.99
C ASP A 347 -24.03 4.14 -5.08
N THR A 348 -23.00 4.00 -4.26
CA THR A 348 -22.16 2.80 -4.17
C THR A 348 -22.48 1.93 -2.95
N SER A 349 -23.58 2.18 -2.26
CA SER A 349 -23.98 1.44 -1.05
C SER A 349 -24.15 -0.06 -1.31
N ASN A 350 -24.71 -0.43 -2.48
CA ASN A 350 -24.85 -1.82 -2.89
C ASN A 350 -23.50 -2.53 -3.03
N ASN A 351 -22.47 -1.84 -3.54
CA ASN A 351 -21.12 -2.38 -3.63
C ASN A 351 -20.54 -2.64 -2.24
N SER A 352 -20.74 -1.70 -1.32
CA SER A 352 -20.32 -1.85 0.07
C SER A 352 -21.02 -3.03 0.75
N ASN A 353 -22.33 -3.14 0.63
CA ASN A 353 -23.12 -4.23 1.18
C ASN A 353 -22.69 -5.59 0.61
N THR A 354 -22.45 -5.68 -0.69
CA THR A 354 -21.98 -6.88 -1.37
C THR A 354 -20.63 -7.34 -0.77
N VAL A 355 -19.66 -6.44 -0.67
CA VAL A 355 -18.34 -6.76 -0.12
C VAL A 355 -18.44 -7.17 1.34
N GLN A 356 -19.25 -6.48 2.14
CA GLN A 356 -19.45 -6.82 3.56
C GLN A 356 -20.09 -8.20 3.74
N ASN A 357 -21.08 -8.58 2.91
CA ASN A 357 -21.69 -9.91 2.97
C ASN A 357 -20.70 -11.00 2.57
N ARG A 358 -19.90 -10.75 1.55
CA ARG A 358 -18.81 -11.65 1.13
C ARG A 358 -17.74 -11.80 2.20
N LEU A 359 -17.38 -10.73 2.92
CA LEU A 359 -16.46 -10.82 4.06
C LEU A 359 -17.03 -11.66 5.19
N LYS A 360 -18.33 -11.55 5.49
CA LYS A 360 -18.99 -12.40 6.50
C LYS A 360 -18.97 -13.88 6.09
N LEU A 361 -19.27 -14.17 4.80
CA LEU A 361 -19.19 -15.51 4.26
C LEU A 361 -17.76 -16.06 4.35
N LEU A 362 -16.77 -15.26 3.94
CA LEU A 362 -15.35 -15.63 3.98
C LEU A 362 -14.88 -15.89 5.41
N ALA A 363 -15.24 -15.04 6.37
CA ALA A 363 -14.90 -15.21 7.78
C ALA A 363 -15.50 -16.53 8.34
N LYS A 364 -16.77 -16.83 8.02
CA LYS A 364 -17.41 -18.08 8.42
C LYS A 364 -16.68 -19.30 7.85
N LYS A 365 -16.29 -19.28 6.58
CA LYS A 365 -15.56 -20.37 5.92
C LYS A 365 -14.13 -20.51 6.47
N ALA A 366 -13.44 -19.40 6.72
CA ALA A 366 -12.11 -19.37 7.30
C ALA A 366 -12.10 -19.96 8.72
N GLN A 367 -13.08 -19.60 9.55
CA GLN A 367 -13.25 -20.18 10.88
C GLN A 367 -13.48 -21.70 10.80
N GLY A 368 -14.31 -22.16 9.87
CA GLY A 368 -14.53 -23.61 9.63
C GLY A 368 -13.28 -24.33 9.12
N ALA A 369 -12.35 -23.66 8.50
CA ALA A 369 -11.06 -24.18 8.07
C ALA A 369 -9.98 -24.10 9.18
N GLY A 370 -10.29 -23.63 10.39
CA GLY A 370 -9.36 -23.52 11.51
C GLY A 370 -8.37 -22.34 11.40
N LEU A 371 -8.69 -21.33 10.62
CA LEU A 371 -7.89 -20.10 10.52
C LEU A 371 -8.22 -19.17 11.69
N GLU A 372 -7.19 -18.49 12.20
CA GLU A 372 -7.32 -17.48 13.25
C GLU A 372 -7.22 -16.08 12.65
N PHE A 373 -8.16 -15.19 12.99
CA PHE A 373 -8.21 -13.84 12.46
C PHE A 373 -9.01 -12.90 13.36
N ALA A 374 -8.72 -11.61 13.28
CA ALA A 374 -9.61 -10.56 13.78
C ALA A 374 -10.69 -10.27 12.73
N VAL A 375 -11.95 -10.18 13.14
CA VAL A 375 -13.06 -9.88 12.22
C VAL A 375 -12.81 -8.52 11.56
N PRO A 376 -12.83 -8.43 10.22
CA PRO A 376 -12.63 -7.16 9.52
C PRO A 376 -13.75 -6.15 9.82
N ASP A 377 -13.39 -4.88 10.00
CA ASP A 377 -14.33 -3.77 10.18
C ASP A 377 -14.60 -3.02 8.85
N GLY A 378 -13.87 -3.36 7.80
CA GLY A 378 -13.98 -2.72 6.49
C GLY A 378 -13.01 -3.33 5.47
N ALA A 379 -12.68 -2.54 4.44
CA ALA A 379 -11.94 -2.99 3.27
C ALA A 379 -12.58 -4.22 2.60
N MET A 380 -11.77 -5.11 2.04
CA MET A 380 -12.25 -6.29 1.30
C MET A 380 -11.36 -7.51 1.54
N TYR A 381 -10.70 -7.57 2.70
CA TYR A 381 -9.69 -8.59 2.99
C TYR A 381 -9.94 -9.26 4.33
N LEU A 382 -9.56 -10.53 4.37
CA LEU A 382 -9.35 -11.30 5.58
C LEU A 382 -7.86 -11.61 5.69
N PHE A 383 -7.23 -11.21 6.79
CA PHE A 383 -5.84 -11.52 7.11
C PHE A 383 -5.82 -12.56 8.23
N ALA A 384 -5.44 -13.77 7.89
CA ALA A 384 -5.63 -14.92 8.76
C ALA A 384 -4.32 -15.66 9.02
N ARG A 385 -4.12 -16.07 10.27
CA ARG A 385 -3.03 -16.92 10.73
C ARG A 385 -3.40 -18.37 10.55
N VAL A 386 -2.46 -19.17 10.07
CA VAL A 386 -2.51 -20.62 10.11
C VAL A 386 -1.70 -21.09 11.32
N ASN A 387 -2.40 -21.69 12.29
CA ASN A 387 -1.78 -22.16 13.52
C ASN A 387 -1.21 -23.57 13.32
N GLN A 388 -0.12 -23.66 12.60
CA GLN A 388 0.61 -24.91 12.34
C GLN A 388 2.10 -24.66 12.54
N GLU A 389 2.77 -25.50 13.32
CA GLU A 389 4.21 -25.39 13.55
C GLU A 389 4.99 -25.47 12.23
N GLY A 390 5.94 -24.55 12.02
CA GLY A 390 6.73 -24.46 10.80
C GLY A 390 5.96 -24.03 9.56
N PHE A 391 4.74 -23.47 9.71
CA PHE A 391 3.97 -22.98 8.56
C PHE A 391 4.69 -21.83 7.86
N ASP A 392 4.75 -21.94 6.54
CA ASP A 392 5.28 -20.92 5.64
C ASP A 392 4.18 -20.52 4.64
N GLY A 393 3.66 -19.30 4.81
CA GLY A 393 2.59 -18.74 3.99
C GLY A 393 2.95 -18.60 2.51
N ALA A 394 4.22 -18.41 2.20
CA ALA A 394 4.71 -18.29 0.83
C ALA A 394 4.69 -19.65 0.11
N ARG A 395 5.20 -20.68 0.76
CA ARG A 395 5.12 -22.05 0.27
C ARG A 395 3.66 -22.52 0.15
N PHE A 396 2.84 -22.18 1.14
CA PHE A 396 1.43 -22.49 1.13
C PHE A 396 0.68 -21.83 -0.04
N ALA A 397 0.93 -20.53 -0.30
CA ALA A 397 0.35 -19.81 -1.43
C ALA A 397 0.78 -20.40 -2.77
N SER A 398 2.02 -20.85 -2.91
CA SER A 398 2.50 -21.56 -4.10
C SER A 398 1.77 -22.89 -4.31
N ASN A 399 1.60 -23.69 -3.27
CA ASN A 399 0.88 -24.96 -3.32
C ASN A 399 -0.61 -24.76 -3.64
N ALA A 400 -1.24 -23.71 -3.07
CA ALA A 400 -2.62 -23.35 -3.39
C ALA A 400 -2.76 -22.96 -4.87
N LEU A 401 -1.81 -22.21 -5.41
CA LEU A 401 -1.80 -21.80 -6.81
C LEU A 401 -1.68 -23.00 -7.76
N GLU A 402 -0.89 -24.02 -7.40
CA GLU A 402 -0.83 -25.28 -8.16
C GLU A 402 -2.18 -25.99 -8.22
N LYS A 403 -3.00 -25.86 -7.17
CA LYS A 403 -4.38 -26.39 -7.13
C LYS A 403 -5.43 -25.44 -7.71
N GLY A 404 -5.02 -24.31 -8.28
CA GLY A 404 -5.91 -23.35 -8.95
C GLY A 404 -6.45 -22.22 -8.06
N LEU A 405 -5.85 -21.99 -6.89
CA LEU A 405 -6.22 -20.90 -5.98
C LEU A 405 -5.04 -19.94 -5.78
N ALA A 406 -5.19 -18.69 -6.16
CA ALA A 406 -4.25 -17.61 -5.85
C ALA A 406 -4.66 -16.91 -4.56
N ILE A 407 -3.77 -16.84 -3.57
CA ILE A 407 -3.88 -16.08 -2.31
C ILE A 407 -2.58 -15.33 -2.04
N ALA A 408 -2.64 -14.27 -1.24
CA ALA A 408 -1.43 -13.51 -0.93
C ALA A 408 -0.76 -14.02 0.36
N PRO A 409 0.55 -14.33 0.34
CA PRO A 409 1.28 -14.67 1.56
C PRO A 409 1.43 -13.47 2.48
N GLY A 410 1.39 -13.70 3.78
CA GLY A 410 1.48 -12.65 4.80
C GLY A 410 2.84 -11.95 4.83
N ALA A 411 3.91 -12.65 4.45
CA ALA A 411 5.26 -12.10 4.34
C ALA A 411 5.35 -10.85 3.42
N GLY A 412 4.43 -10.71 2.46
CA GLY A 412 4.33 -9.53 1.61
C GLY A 412 3.84 -8.26 2.33
N PHE A 413 3.39 -8.35 3.59
CA PHE A 413 2.83 -7.23 4.34
C PHE A 413 3.66 -6.87 5.59
N GLY A 414 4.79 -7.54 5.79
CA GLY A 414 5.67 -7.39 6.95
C GLY A 414 6.17 -8.74 7.46
N ASN A 415 6.55 -8.81 8.73
CA ASN A 415 7.07 -10.03 9.35
C ASN A 415 5.93 -10.98 9.79
N TYR A 416 5.09 -11.44 8.82
CA TYR A 416 3.90 -12.25 9.06
C TYR A 416 3.90 -13.56 8.25
N GLN A 417 4.98 -14.35 8.37
CA GLN A 417 5.21 -15.58 7.58
C GLN A 417 4.11 -16.64 7.78
N ASN A 418 3.51 -16.69 8.96
CA ASN A 418 2.43 -17.62 9.29
C ASN A 418 1.02 -17.10 8.96
N PHE A 419 0.92 -15.99 8.22
CA PHE A 419 -0.34 -15.40 7.75
C PHE A 419 -0.53 -15.55 6.26
N ILE A 420 -1.82 -15.47 5.87
CA ILE A 420 -2.27 -15.35 4.49
C ILE A 420 -3.31 -14.23 4.40
N ARG A 421 -3.34 -13.50 3.28
CA ARG A 421 -4.42 -12.56 2.97
C ARG A 421 -5.33 -13.14 1.90
N ILE A 422 -6.61 -13.11 2.14
CA ILE A 422 -7.68 -13.60 1.26
C ILE A 422 -8.60 -12.42 0.93
N SER A 423 -8.90 -12.22 -0.36
CA SER A 423 -9.78 -11.16 -0.84
C SER A 423 -11.21 -11.64 -0.99
N ALA A 424 -12.19 -10.81 -0.60
CA ALA A 424 -13.62 -11.02 -0.79
C ALA A 424 -14.13 -10.41 -2.12
N CYS A 425 -13.29 -10.34 -3.15
CA CYS A 425 -13.59 -9.65 -4.39
C CYS A 425 -14.32 -10.48 -5.44
N GLN A 426 -14.51 -11.78 -5.21
CA GLN A 426 -15.20 -12.69 -6.12
C GLN A 426 -16.66 -12.92 -5.67
N ASP A 427 -17.50 -13.45 -6.57
CA ASP A 427 -18.84 -13.87 -6.22
C ASP A 427 -18.87 -14.99 -5.17
N GLU A 428 -19.98 -15.16 -4.47
CA GLU A 428 -20.11 -16.09 -3.33
C GLU A 428 -19.78 -17.53 -3.73
N LYS A 429 -20.19 -17.97 -4.92
CA LYS A 429 -19.93 -19.34 -5.41
C LYS A 429 -18.42 -19.54 -5.61
N THR A 430 -17.76 -18.59 -6.23
CA THR A 430 -16.31 -18.60 -6.46
C THR A 430 -15.54 -18.52 -5.15
N LEU A 431 -15.99 -17.72 -4.19
CA LEU A 431 -15.39 -17.66 -2.84
C LEU A 431 -15.50 -19.01 -2.12
N ILE A 432 -16.66 -19.68 -2.20
CA ILE A 432 -16.85 -21.02 -1.60
C ILE A 432 -15.92 -22.03 -2.27
N GLU A 433 -15.83 -22.05 -3.61
CA GLU A 433 -14.92 -22.93 -4.37
C GLU A 433 -13.46 -22.69 -3.94
N GLY A 434 -13.02 -21.44 -3.86
CA GLY A 434 -11.68 -21.09 -3.41
C GLY A 434 -11.37 -21.52 -1.98
N MET A 435 -12.32 -21.34 -1.05
CA MET A 435 -12.16 -21.77 0.35
C MET A 435 -12.14 -23.30 0.49
N ASN A 436 -12.85 -24.03 -0.37
CA ASN A 436 -12.78 -25.51 -0.41
C ASN A 436 -11.40 -25.98 -0.89
N ILE A 437 -10.82 -25.32 -1.91
CA ILE A 437 -9.45 -25.61 -2.33
C ILE A 437 -8.47 -25.31 -1.19
N LEU A 438 -8.62 -24.18 -0.49
CA LEU A 438 -7.77 -23.79 0.63
C LEU A 438 -7.82 -24.86 1.73
N SER A 439 -9.01 -25.30 2.16
CA SER A 439 -9.20 -26.37 3.15
C SER A 439 -8.52 -27.66 2.72
N SER A 440 -8.65 -28.03 1.43
CA SER A 440 -7.96 -29.22 0.88
C SER A 440 -6.43 -29.10 0.91
N VAL A 441 -5.87 -27.90 0.70
CA VAL A 441 -4.42 -27.66 0.81
C VAL A 441 -3.95 -27.76 2.25
N MET A 442 -4.79 -27.32 3.21
CA MET A 442 -4.53 -27.43 4.65
C MET A 442 -4.68 -28.86 5.20
N GLY A 443 -5.25 -29.82 4.42
CA GLY A 443 -5.53 -31.17 4.89
C GLY A 443 -6.71 -31.26 5.85
N VAL A 444 -7.57 -30.24 5.89
CA VAL A 444 -8.80 -30.24 6.69
C VAL A 444 -9.91 -30.91 5.87
N SER A 445 -10.39 -32.05 6.33
CA SER A 445 -11.59 -32.71 5.79
C SER A 445 -12.82 -31.87 6.08
N GLN A 446 -13.68 -31.63 5.07
CA GLN A 446 -14.97 -30.94 5.22
C GLN A 446 -16.00 -31.78 5.94
#